data_2f9e3155bfc10533a2fb1c88b38a6f9b
#
_entry.id   2f9e3155bfc10533a2fb1c88b38a6f9b
#
_cell.length_a   1.000
_cell.length_b   1.000
_cell.length_c   1.000
_cell.angle_alpha   90.00
_cell.angle_beta   90.00
_cell.angle_gamma   90.00
#
_symmetry.space_group_name_H-M   'P 1'
#
loop_
_entity.id
_entity.type
_entity.pdbx_description
1 polymer ?
#
loop_
_entity_poly.entity_id
_entity_poly.type
_entity_poly.pdbx_seq_one_letter_code
_entity_poly.pdbx_strand_id
1 'polypeptide(L)'
;VLKAYQENSNLAEFAKVLGKPDSPIEKADETALFQIINQLNPLVIVDESHHARSELSLEMLENFNPCFVLDLTATPKKESNIISYVDAVQLKNEHMVKLPVIVYNRDSQSEVLIDAIDLRNKLEEIASAEYAKTGKYIRPIALFQAQPKGKEDATTFEKLRDKLVDAGIPAEQIAIRTADVNELKNTDLMSAN
;
A
#
# COMPACT_ATOMS: atom_id res chain seq x y z
N VAL A 1 -15.47 0.89 10.48
CA VAL A 1 -16.08 2.22 10.47
C VAL A 1 -17.30 2.27 11.38
N LEU A 2 -18.30 1.39 11.24
CA LEU A 2 -19.53 1.40 12.06
C LEU A 2 -19.28 1.42 13.58
N LYS A 3 -18.29 0.68 14.09
CA LYS A 3 -17.95 0.65 15.52
C LYS A 3 -17.47 1.99 16.08
N ALA A 4 -16.93 2.86 15.25
CA ALA A 4 -16.45 4.17 15.69
C ALA A 4 -17.57 5.20 15.92
N TYR A 5 -18.78 4.91 15.45
CA TYR A 5 -20.00 5.67 15.69
C TYR A 5 -20.85 5.14 16.85
N GLN A 6 -20.50 3.96 17.38
CA GLN A 6 -21.24 3.31 18.45
C GLN A 6 -20.70 3.69 19.82
N GLU A 7 -21.55 3.53 20.83
CA GLU A 7 -21.19 3.71 22.24
C GLU A 7 -19.90 2.95 22.61
N ASN A 8 -19.04 3.64 23.34
CA ASN A 8 -17.77 3.09 23.84
C ASN A 8 -17.61 3.48 25.32
N SER A 9 -17.88 2.54 26.20
CA SER A 9 -17.79 2.72 27.64
C SER A 9 -16.40 3.16 28.12
N ASN A 10 -15.34 2.80 27.41
CA ASN A 10 -13.97 3.23 27.73
C ASN A 10 -13.75 4.72 27.52
N LEU A 11 -14.61 5.39 26.77
CA LEU A 11 -14.54 6.83 26.47
C LEU A 11 -15.53 7.64 27.33
N ALA A 12 -16.30 7.03 28.20
CA ALA A 12 -17.31 7.70 28.99
C ALA A 12 -16.73 8.83 29.87
N GLU A 13 -15.55 8.66 30.44
CA GLU A 13 -14.89 9.69 31.24
C GLU A 13 -14.45 10.89 30.38
N PHE A 14 -13.97 10.64 29.17
CA PHE A 14 -13.65 11.70 28.19
C PHE A 14 -14.90 12.49 27.82
N ALA A 15 -16.01 11.79 27.53
CA ALA A 15 -17.28 12.44 27.21
C ALA A 15 -17.78 13.34 28.36
N LYS A 16 -17.63 12.91 29.63
CA LYS A 16 -17.98 13.73 30.78
C LYS A 16 -17.13 15.00 30.88
N VAL A 17 -15.84 14.91 30.61
CA VAL A 17 -14.92 16.05 30.67
C VAL A 17 -15.17 17.04 29.54
N LEU A 18 -15.42 16.55 28.34
CA LEU A 18 -15.69 17.36 27.16
C LEU A 18 -17.10 17.99 27.18
N GLY A 19 -18.03 17.34 27.86
CA GLY A 19 -19.43 17.77 27.90
C GLY A 19 -20.17 17.45 26.60
N LYS A 20 -21.32 18.15 26.41
CA LYS A 20 -22.10 17.97 25.20
C LYS A 20 -21.43 18.62 24.00
N PRO A 21 -21.36 17.94 22.83
CA PRO A 21 -20.81 18.51 21.62
C PRO A 21 -21.67 19.68 21.11
N ASP A 22 -21.02 20.75 20.66
CA ASP A 22 -21.71 21.90 20.03
C ASP A 22 -22.36 21.50 18.70
N SER A 23 -21.72 20.59 17.98
CA SER A 23 -22.18 20.06 16.68
C SER A 23 -22.06 18.54 16.69
N PRO A 24 -23.06 17.81 17.21
CA PRO A 24 -22.99 16.36 17.27
C PRO A 24 -22.99 15.76 15.86
N ILE A 25 -22.16 14.73 15.67
CA ILE A 25 -22.15 13.94 14.43
C ILE A 25 -23.47 13.19 14.34
N GLU A 26 -24.16 13.34 13.21
CA GLU A 26 -25.38 12.58 12.93
C GLU A 26 -25.09 11.08 13.00
N LYS A 27 -25.94 10.32 13.70
CA LYS A 27 -25.80 8.86 13.91
C LYS A 27 -24.62 8.39 14.77
N ALA A 28 -23.94 9.30 15.49
CA ALA A 28 -22.92 8.92 16.45
C ALA A 28 -23.46 9.03 17.88
N ASP A 29 -23.15 8.03 18.72
CA ASP A 29 -23.45 8.08 20.15
C ASP A 29 -22.53 9.09 20.87
N GLU A 30 -22.97 9.63 22.00
CA GLU A 30 -22.21 10.65 22.76
C GLU A 30 -20.80 10.16 23.15
N THR A 31 -20.64 8.88 23.44
CA THR A 31 -19.35 8.27 23.81
C THR A 31 -18.65 7.60 22.62
N ALA A 32 -19.16 7.79 21.40
CA ALA A 32 -18.54 7.24 20.21
C ALA A 32 -17.15 7.84 19.97
N LEU A 33 -16.23 7.04 19.46
CA LEU A 33 -14.85 7.49 19.19
C LEU A 33 -14.82 8.73 18.28
N PHE A 34 -15.63 8.73 17.22
CA PHE A 34 -15.65 9.86 16.29
C PHE A 34 -16.24 11.11 16.92
N GLN A 35 -17.22 10.98 17.82
CA GLN A 35 -17.77 12.13 18.55
C GLN A 35 -16.75 12.77 19.48
N ILE A 36 -15.95 11.96 20.19
CA ILE A 36 -14.86 12.45 21.04
C ILE A 36 -13.77 13.13 20.20
N ILE A 37 -13.36 12.52 19.08
CA ILE A 37 -12.35 13.12 18.20
C ILE A 37 -12.83 14.46 17.63
N ASN A 38 -14.09 14.53 17.19
CA ASN A 38 -14.71 15.75 16.67
C ASN A 38 -14.61 16.93 17.64
N GLN A 39 -14.90 16.69 18.92
CA GLN A 39 -14.83 17.72 19.96
C GLN A 39 -13.40 18.21 20.27
N LEU A 40 -12.40 17.39 19.97
CA LEU A 40 -10.99 17.72 20.21
C LEU A 40 -10.37 18.61 19.13
N ASN A 41 -11.07 18.80 18.00
CA ASN A 41 -10.58 19.56 16.84
C ASN A 41 -9.13 19.19 16.46
N PRO A 42 -8.84 17.94 16.12
CA PRO A 42 -7.48 17.43 16.00
C PRO A 42 -6.72 18.04 14.82
N LEU A 43 -5.39 18.03 14.90
CA LEU A 43 -4.55 18.02 13.71
C LEU A 43 -4.59 16.62 13.10
N VAL A 44 -4.97 16.52 11.83
CA VAL A 44 -5.05 15.24 11.10
C VAL A 44 -3.93 15.15 10.08
N ILE A 45 -3.20 14.03 10.09
CA ILE A 45 -2.20 13.71 9.07
C ILE A 45 -2.75 12.56 8.23
N VAL A 46 -2.84 12.78 6.93
CA VAL A 46 -3.30 11.78 5.96
C VAL A 46 -2.12 11.33 5.12
N ASP A 47 -1.63 10.12 5.38
CA ASP A 47 -0.60 9.51 4.56
C ASP A 47 -1.22 8.88 3.32
N GLU A 48 -0.50 8.97 2.18
CA GLU A 48 -0.99 8.52 0.87
C GLU A 48 -2.39 9.08 0.52
N SER A 49 -2.59 10.39 0.74
CA SER A 49 -3.90 11.05 0.65
C SER A 49 -4.58 10.89 -0.71
N HIS A 50 -3.85 10.48 -1.75
CA HIS A 50 -4.43 10.11 -3.05
C HIS A 50 -5.35 8.88 -2.99
N HIS A 51 -5.26 8.03 -1.97
CA HIS A 51 -6.19 6.94 -1.70
C HIS A 51 -7.43 7.39 -0.91
N ALA A 52 -7.35 8.49 -0.18
CA ALA A 52 -8.46 9.04 0.63
C ALA A 52 -9.41 9.93 -0.21
N ARG A 53 -9.76 9.48 -1.42
CA ARG A 53 -10.59 10.26 -2.38
C ARG A 53 -12.04 9.80 -2.46
N SER A 54 -12.40 8.72 -1.76
CA SER A 54 -13.78 8.27 -1.74
C SER A 54 -14.65 9.25 -0.95
N GLU A 55 -15.90 9.40 -1.32
CA GLU A 55 -16.89 10.21 -0.61
C GLU A 55 -16.94 9.85 0.88
N LEU A 56 -16.88 8.56 1.20
CA LEU A 56 -16.83 8.06 2.57
C LEU A 56 -15.56 8.52 3.34
N SER A 57 -14.42 8.60 2.66
CA SER A 57 -13.18 9.07 3.29
C SER A 57 -13.22 10.57 3.56
N LEU A 58 -13.82 11.34 2.67
CA LEU A 58 -14.02 12.78 2.86
C LEU A 58 -15.00 13.06 3.99
N GLU A 59 -16.15 12.38 4.03
CA GLU A 59 -17.11 12.45 5.13
C GLU A 59 -16.46 12.11 6.48
N MET A 60 -15.62 11.08 6.52
CA MET A 60 -14.89 10.72 7.73
C MET A 60 -13.95 11.83 8.20
N LEU A 61 -13.23 12.47 7.27
CA LEU A 61 -12.33 13.59 7.59
C LEU A 61 -13.12 14.81 8.08
N GLU A 62 -14.26 15.13 7.46
CA GLU A 62 -15.17 16.18 7.90
C GLU A 62 -15.71 15.91 9.31
N ASN A 63 -16.10 14.66 9.59
CA ASN A 63 -16.58 14.24 10.90
C ASN A 63 -15.53 14.34 12.01
N PHE A 64 -14.24 14.37 11.69
CA PHE A 64 -13.18 14.65 12.68
C PHE A 64 -13.13 16.13 13.09
N ASN A 65 -13.76 17.02 12.32
CA ASN A 65 -13.74 18.46 12.56
C ASN A 65 -12.31 18.99 12.80
N PRO A 66 -11.36 18.72 11.89
CA PRO A 66 -9.95 19.00 12.13
C PRO A 66 -9.67 20.52 12.13
N CYS A 67 -8.82 20.98 13.04
CA CYS A 67 -8.29 22.34 12.98
C CYS A 67 -7.25 22.53 11.86
N PHE A 68 -6.61 21.43 11.45
CA PHE A 68 -5.63 21.40 10.35
C PHE A 68 -5.53 19.99 9.76
N VAL A 69 -5.40 19.93 8.43
CA VAL A 69 -5.16 18.67 7.70
C VAL A 69 -3.83 18.77 6.96
N LEU A 70 -2.91 17.85 7.26
CA LEU A 70 -1.64 17.69 6.56
C LEU A 70 -1.71 16.46 5.65
N ASP A 71 -1.67 16.67 4.36
CA ASP A 71 -1.62 15.61 3.36
C ASP A 71 -0.17 15.28 3.01
N LEU A 72 0.19 14.00 3.12
CA LEU A 72 1.43 13.44 2.61
C LEU A 72 1.12 12.64 1.35
N THR A 73 1.62 13.05 0.20
CA THR A 73 1.31 12.38 -1.08
C THR A 73 2.34 12.68 -2.15
N ALA A 74 2.62 11.68 -3.00
CA ALA A 74 3.41 11.87 -4.20
C ALA A 74 2.64 12.55 -5.34
N THR A 75 1.30 12.62 -5.26
CA THR A 75 0.41 13.15 -6.31
C THR A 75 -0.60 14.14 -5.72
N PRO A 76 -0.18 15.39 -5.37
CA PRO A 76 -1.08 16.37 -4.79
C PRO A 76 -2.21 16.75 -5.76
N LYS A 77 -3.33 17.22 -5.21
CA LYS A 77 -4.43 17.80 -5.98
C LYS A 77 -4.04 19.18 -6.50
N LYS A 78 -4.69 19.64 -7.59
CA LYS A 78 -4.43 20.99 -8.14
C LYS A 78 -4.76 22.11 -7.15
N GLU A 79 -5.76 21.91 -6.29
CA GLU A 79 -6.22 22.87 -5.30
C GLU A 79 -5.47 22.78 -3.96
N SER A 80 -4.51 21.86 -3.82
CA SER A 80 -3.75 21.69 -2.58
C SER A 80 -2.74 22.83 -2.39
N ASN A 81 -2.65 23.35 -1.17
CA ASN A 81 -1.58 24.24 -0.76
C ASN A 81 -0.31 23.40 -0.51
N ILE A 82 0.63 23.44 -1.44
CA ILE A 82 1.89 22.71 -1.33
C ILE A 82 2.84 23.48 -0.45
N ILE A 83 3.11 22.99 0.75
CA ILE A 83 4.02 23.62 1.73
C ILE A 83 5.46 23.08 1.63
N SER A 84 5.63 21.86 1.10
CA SER A 84 6.93 21.26 0.83
C SER A 84 6.83 20.32 -0.37
N TYR A 85 7.84 20.33 -1.23
CA TYR A 85 7.90 19.49 -2.41
C TYR A 85 9.32 18.96 -2.59
N VAL A 86 9.44 17.65 -2.78
CA VAL A 86 10.71 16.98 -3.09
C VAL A 86 10.53 16.25 -4.41
N ASP A 87 11.34 16.58 -5.41
CA ASP A 87 11.27 15.94 -6.72
C ASP A 87 12.05 14.61 -6.79
N ALA A 88 11.80 13.85 -7.85
CA ALA A 88 12.45 12.56 -8.05
C ALA A 88 13.98 12.67 -8.23
N VAL A 89 14.50 13.82 -8.71
CA VAL A 89 15.95 14.04 -8.88
C VAL A 89 16.59 14.24 -7.52
N GLN A 90 15.97 15.00 -6.64
CA GLN A 90 16.43 15.18 -5.26
C GLN A 90 16.46 13.83 -4.52
N LEU A 91 15.38 13.05 -4.61
CA LEU A 91 15.31 11.70 -4.00
C LEU A 91 16.37 10.75 -4.58
N LYS A 92 16.66 10.84 -5.88
CA LYS A 92 17.73 10.08 -6.52
C LYS A 92 19.10 10.44 -5.94
N ASN A 93 19.38 11.73 -5.79
CA ASN A 93 20.67 12.21 -5.27
C ASN A 93 20.90 11.77 -3.82
N GLU A 94 19.81 11.65 -3.04
CA GLU A 94 19.83 11.13 -1.68
C GLU A 94 19.77 9.58 -1.61
N HIS A 95 19.85 8.89 -2.75
CA HIS A 95 19.77 7.42 -2.85
C HIS A 95 18.48 6.81 -2.29
N MET A 96 17.40 7.58 -2.23
CA MET A 96 16.10 7.15 -1.70
C MET A 96 15.21 6.48 -2.73
N VAL A 97 15.50 6.58 -4.01
CA VAL A 97 14.78 5.92 -5.10
C VAL A 97 15.68 5.02 -5.92
N LYS A 98 15.13 3.87 -6.33
CA LYS A 98 15.79 2.94 -7.23
C LYS A 98 15.59 3.42 -8.67
N LEU A 99 16.65 3.89 -9.29
CA LEU A 99 16.68 4.29 -10.70
C LEU A 99 17.82 3.56 -11.43
N PRO A 100 17.66 3.27 -12.72
CA PRO A 100 16.52 3.62 -13.59
C PRO A 100 15.29 2.74 -13.38
N VAL A 101 14.10 3.31 -13.64
CA VAL A 101 12.87 2.55 -13.83
C VAL A 101 12.67 2.42 -15.33
N ILE A 102 12.66 1.18 -15.84
CA ILE A 102 12.48 0.88 -17.25
C ILE A 102 11.11 0.24 -17.41
N VAL A 103 10.26 0.85 -18.24
CA VAL A 103 8.91 0.35 -18.51
C VAL A 103 8.91 -0.33 -19.88
N TYR A 104 8.55 -1.60 -19.90
CA TYR A 104 8.32 -2.36 -21.11
C TYR A 104 6.81 -2.53 -21.33
N ASN A 105 6.33 -2.13 -22.50
CA ASN A 105 4.96 -2.41 -22.92
C ASN A 105 4.95 -3.58 -23.91
N ARG A 106 4.01 -4.50 -23.74
CA ARG A 106 3.81 -5.68 -24.59
C ARG A 106 2.34 -5.86 -24.92
N ASP A 107 2.05 -6.43 -26.07
CA ASP A 107 0.69 -6.64 -26.53
C ASP A 107 0.03 -7.87 -25.89
N SER A 108 0.83 -8.81 -25.38
CA SER A 108 0.31 -10.01 -24.74
C SER A 108 0.86 -10.23 -23.32
N GLN A 109 0.02 -10.79 -22.47
CA GLN A 109 0.41 -11.18 -21.11
C GLN A 109 1.51 -12.27 -21.11
N SER A 110 1.52 -13.15 -22.10
CA SER A 110 2.52 -14.21 -22.22
C SER A 110 3.91 -13.63 -22.51
N GLU A 111 4.01 -12.61 -23.36
CA GLU A 111 5.27 -11.92 -23.62
C GLU A 111 5.79 -11.20 -22.38
N VAL A 112 4.92 -10.51 -21.63
CA VAL A 112 5.30 -9.88 -20.36
C VAL A 112 5.86 -10.89 -19.37
N LEU A 113 5.24 -12.08 -19.29
CA LEU A 113 5.65 -13.12 -18.37
C LEU A 113 7.02 -13.70 -18.76
N ILE A 114 7.23 -14.02 -20.04
CA ILE A 114 8.51 -14.51 -20.58
C ILE A 114 9.62 -13.48 -20.36
N ASP A 115 9.40 -12.24 -20.74
CA ASP A 115 10.37 -11.15 -20.57
C ASP A 115 10.76 -10.94 -19.10
N ALA A 116 9.79 -11.04 -18.18
CA ALA A 116 10.04 -10.90 -16.74
C ALA A 116 10.90 -12.05 -16.20
N ILE A 117 10.65 -13.28 -16.65
CA ILE A 117 11.44 -14.47 -16.29
C ILE A 117 12.87 -14.33 -16.85
N ASP A 118 13.01 -13.97 -18.11
CA ASP A 118 14.30 -13.79 -18.76
C ASP A 118 15.14 -12.70 -18.09
N LEU A 119 14.50 -11.56 -17.77
CA LEU A 119 15.17 -10.48 -17.05
C LEU A 119 15.60 -10.94 -15.65
N ARG A 120 14.73 -11.63 -14.92
CA ARG A 120 15.06 -12.18 -13.60
C ARG A 120 16.26 -13.14 -13.69
N ASN A 121 16.31 -14.00 -14.69
CA ASN A 121 17.40 -14.94 -14.87
C ASN A 121 18.73 -14.24 -15.20
N LYS A 122 18.73 -13.22 -16.06
CA LYS A 122 19.91 -12.38 -16.32
C LYS A 122 20.40 -11.67 -15.06
N LEU A 123 19.48 -11.15 -14.25
CA LEU A 123 19.84 -10.53 -12.97
C LEU A 123 20.42 -11.53 -11.97
N GLU A 124 19.95 -12.79 -12.00
CA GLU A 124 20.48 -13.87 -11.17
C GLU A 124 21.94 -14.20 -11.55
N GLU A 125 22.27 -14.25 -12.85
CA GLU A 125 23.65 -14.41 -13.32
C GLU A 125 24.55 -13.30 -12.81
N ILE A 126 24.09 -12.03 -12.88
CA ILE A 126 24.82 -10.89 -12.37
C ILE A 126 24.99 -10.97 -10.86
N ALA A 127 23.93 -11.28 -10.12
CA ALA A 127 23.96 -11.39 -8.66
C ALA A 127 24.92 -12.51 -8.20
N SER A 128 24.93 -13.64 -8.90
CA SER A 128 25.87 -14.75 -8.63
C SER A 128 27.32 -14.37 -8.90
N ALA A 129 27.57 -13.64 -9.99
CA ALA A 129 28.90 -13.14 -10.31
C ALA A 129 29.39 -12.07 -9.30
N GLU A 130 28.50 -11.23 -8.82
CA GLU A 130 28.77 -10.22 -7.78
C GLU A 130 29.05 -10.90 -6.43
N TYR A 131 28.26 -11.91 -6.07
CA TYR A 131 28.47 -12.71 -4.87
C TYR A 131 29.85 -13.34 -4.84
N ALA A 132 30.28 -13.93 -5.95
CA ALA A 132 31.62 -14.54 -6.05
C ALA A 132 32.77 -13.53 -5.83
N LYS A 133 32.55 -12.24 -6.13
CA LYS A 133 33.55 -11.17 -5.96
C LYS A 133 33.51 -10.49 -4.58
N THR A 134 32.31 -10.29 -4.04
CA THR A 134 32.10 -9.40 -2.90
C THR A 134 31.61 -10.13 -1.64
N GLY A 135 31.12 -11.38 -1.79
CA GLY A 135 30.43 -12.12 -0.72
C GLY A 135 29.02 -11.61 -0.44
N LYS A 136 28.51 -10.62 -1.20
CA LYS A 136 27.13 -10.11 -1.04
C LYS A 136 26.24 -10.65 -2.16
N TYR A 137 25.22 -11.40 -1.79
CA TYR A 137 24.22 -11.87 -2.73
C TYR A 137 22.95 -11.00 -2.66
N ILE A 138 22.56 -10.45 -3.80
CA ILE A 138 21.30 -9.69 -3.95
C ILE A 138 20.36 -10.56 -4.79
N ARG A 139 19.34 -11.12 -4.14
CA ARG A 139 18.38 -12.01 -4.80
C ARG A 139 17.45 -11.22 -5.72
N PRO A 140 17.42 -11.52 -7.03
CA PRO A 140 16.42 -10.97 -7.93
C PRO A 140 15.04 -11.58 -7.66
N ILE A 141 14.05 -10.73 -7.49
CA ILE A 141 12.66 -11.14 -7.24
C ILE A 141 11.79 -10.54 -8.34
N ALA A 142 10.98 -11.37 -9.00
CA ALA A 142 9.92 -10.92 -9.89
C ALA A 142 8.60 -10.86 -9.12
N LEU A 143 7.92 -9.71 -9.17
CA LEU A 143 6.60 -9.53 -8.57
C LEU A 143 5.54 -9.51 -9.67
N PHE A 144 4.60 -10.43 -9.59
CA PHE A 144 3.47 -10.52 -10.50
C PHE A 144 2.19 -10.14 -9.77
N GLN A 145 1.46 -9.17 -10.30
CA GLN A 145 0.18 -8.75 -9.75
C GLN A 145 -0.95 -9.44 -10.50
N ALA A 146 -1.67 -10.32 -9.80
CA ALA A 146 -2.84 -11.00 -10.33
C ALA A 146 -4.10 -10.12 -10.24
N GLN A 147 -5.08 -10.37 -11.10
CA GLN A 147 -6.37 -9.72 -11.07
C GLN A 147 -7.29 -10.36 -10.00
N PRO A 148 -8.20 -9.59 -9.39
CA PRO A 148 -9.19 -10.16 -8.47
C PRO A 148 -10.15 -11.12 -9.18
N LYS A 149 -10.66 -12.10 -8.43
CA LYS A 149 -11.73 -13.00 -8.89
C LYS A 149 -13.00 -12.19 -9.17
N GLY A 150 -13.72 -12.52 -10.24
CA GLY A 150 -15.02 -11.91 -10.52
C GLY A 150 -15.26 -11.51 -11.97
N LYS A 151 -14.25 -11.59 -12.84
CA LYS A 151 -14.42 -11.47 -14.30
C LYS A 151 -14.04 -12.78 -14.96
N GLU A 152 -14.80 -13.20 -15.96
CA GLU A 152 -14.64 -14.49 -16.65
C GLU A 152 -13.22 -14.67 -17.24
N ASP A 153 -12.65 -13.60 -17.77
CA ASP A 153 -11.30 -13.58 -18.38
C ASP A 153 -10.19 -13.11 -17.41
N ALA A 154 -10.47 -12.98 -16.12
CA ALA A 154 -9.47 -12.49 -15.18
C ALA A 154 -8.29 -13.47 -15.05
N THR A 155 -7.08 -12.94 -15.10
CA THR A 155 -5.86 -13.69 -14.76
C THR A 155 -5.71 -13.68 -13.24
N THR A 156 -6.37 -14.64 -12.58
CA THR A 156 -6.27 -14.84 -11.14
C THR A 156 -4.90 -15.35 -10.73
N PHE A 157 -4.60 -15.33 -9.43
CA PHE A 157 -3.31 -15.81 -8.94
C PHE A 157 -3.11 -17.32 -9.20
N GLU A 158 -4.17 -18.13 -9.18
CA GLU A 158 -4.09 -19.55 -9.54
C GLU A 158 -3.66 -19.73 -11.01
N LYS A 159 -4.37 -19.07 -11.94
CA LYS A 159 -4.03 -19.11 -13.37
C LYS A 159 -2.61 -18.60 -13.64
N LEU A 160 -2.18 -17.57 -12.90
CA LEU A 160 -0.85 -17.00 -13.03
C LEU A 160 0.23 -17.96 -12.53
N ARG A 161 -0.02 -18.62 -11.39
CA ARG A 161 0.86 -19.68 -10.87
C ARG A 161 1.02 -20.81 -11.87
N ASP A 162 -0.08 -21.30 -12.43
CA ASP A 162 -0.05 -22.39 -13.43
C ASP A 162 0.79 -21.97 -14.64
N LYS A 163 0.60 -20.78 -15.17
CA LYS A 163 1.41 -20.23 -16.28
C LYS A 163 2.90 -20.14 -15.93
N LEU A 164 3.26 -19.80 -14.71
CA LEU A 164 4.65 -19.74 -14.26
C LEU A 164 5.27 -21.15 -14.17
N VAL A 165 4.51 -22.12 -13.66
CA VAL A 165 4.94 -23.54 -13.62
C VAL A 165 5.10 -24.08 -15.03
N ASP A 166 4.15 -23.82 -15.92
CA ASP A 166 4.23 -24.22 -17.35
C ASP A 166 5.42 -23.59 -18.07
N ALA A 167 5.82 -22.38 -17.65
CA ALA A 167 7.04 -21.72 -18.13
C ALA A 167 8.33 -22.25 -17.50
N GLY A 168 8.25 -23.30 -16.68
CA GLY A 168 9.39 -23.99 -16.10
C GLY A 168 9.87 -23.46 -14.75
N ILE A 169 9.12 -22.58 -14.10
CA ILE A 169 9.46 -22.11 -12.75
C ILE A 169 9.01 -23.16 -11.72
N PRO A 170 9.92 -23.71 -10.89
CA PRO A 170 9.56 -24.66 -9.85
C PRO A 170 8.52 -24.07 -8.88
N ALA A 171 7.51 -24.86 -8.52
CA ALA A 171 6.39 -24.41 -7.68
C ALA A 171 6.85 -23.88 -6.30
N GLU A 172 7.94 -24.43 -5.77
CA GLU A 172 8.57 -24.01 -4.52
C GLU A 172 9.26 -22.64 -4.58
N GLN A 173 9.51 -22.13 -5.79
CA GLN A 173 10.06 -20.78 -6.01
C GLN A 173 8.97 -19.71 -6.18
N ILE A 174 7.71 -20.12 -6.17
CA ILE A 174 6.56 -19.24 -6.32
C ILE A 174 5.87 -19.09 -4.96
N ALA A 175 5.84 -17.87 -4.43
CA ALA A 175 5.14 -17.57 -3.20
C ALA A 175 3.93 -16.67 -3.48
N ILE A 176 2.79 -17.01 -2.90
CA ILE A 176 1.52 -16.31 -3.08
C ILE A 176 1.22 -15.47 -1.84
N ARG A 177 0.81 -14.21 -2.08
CA ARG A 177 0.27 -13.34 -1.05
C ARG A 177 -1.04 -12.72 -1.50
N THR A 178 -2.10 -13.02 -0.75
CA THR A 178 -3.44 -12.41 -0.89
C THR A 178 -3.93 -11.94 0.49
N ALA A 179 -5.18 -11.51 0.59
CA ALA A 179 -5.79 -11.22 1.89
C ALA A 179 -5.86 -12.47 2.79
N ASP A 180 -6.11 -13.64 2.19
CA ASP A 180 -6.36 -14.89 2.91
C ASP A 180 -5.12 -15.80 2.96
N VAL A 181 -4.21 -15.70 1.99
CA VAL A 181 -3.03 -16.56 1.83
C VAL A 181 -1.77 -15.73 1.96
N ASN A 182 -0.84 -16.17 2.81
CA ASN A 182 0.46 -15.55 2.98
C ASN A 182 1.57 -16.62 3.09
N GLU A 183 2.05 -17.09 1.95
CA GLU A 183 3.15 -18.05 1.86
C GLU A 183 4.52 -17.43 2.17
N LEU A 184 4.62 -16.08 2.15
CA LEU A 184 5.89 -15.38 2.45
C LEU A 184 6.30 -15.50 3.92
N LYS A 185 5.39 -15.83 4.83
CA LYS A 185 5.70 -15.95 6.26
C LYS A 185 6.76 -17.02 6.58
N ASN A 186 6.86 -18.02 5.73
CA ASN A 186 7.73 -19.17 5.93
C ASN A 186 8.91 -19.21 4.95
N THR A 187 9.21 -18.09 4.31
CA THR A 187 10.30 -17.97 3.35
C THR A 187 11.30 -16.92 3.81
N ASP A 188 12.57 -17.10 3.45
CA ASP A 188 13.63 -16.09 3.66
C ASP A 188 13.67 -15.04 2.56
N LEU A 189 12.63 -14.95 1.73
CA LEU A 189 12.56 -13.96 0.64
C LEU A 189 12.77 -12.52 1.11
N MET A 190 12.38 -12.25 2.37
CA MET A 190 12.49 -10.92 2.99
C MET A 190 13.67 -10.82 3.95
N SER A 191 14.48 -11.85 4.09
CA SER A 191 15.67 -11.79 4.94
C SER A 191 16.79 -11.04 4.23
N ALA A 192 17.53 -10.25 4.97
CA ALA A 192 18.64 -9.44 4.47
C ALA A 192 19.98 -10.24 4.39
N ASN A 193 19.93 -11.57 4.55
CA ASN A 193 21.10 -12.46 4.50
C ASN A 193 21.27 -13.04 3.11
#